data_b135c5a9a2a0694ae1699b60fd305513
#
_entry.id   b135c5a9a2a0694ae1699b60fd305513
#
_cell.length_a   1.000
_cell.length_b   1.000
_cell.length_c   1.000
_cell.angle_alpha   90.00
_cell.angle_beta   90.00
_cell.angle_gamma   90.00
#
_symmetry.space_group_name_H-M   'P 1'
#
loop_
_entity.id
_entity.type
_entity.pdbx_description
1 polymer ?
#
loop_
_entity_poly.entity_id
_entity_poly.type
_entity_poly.pdbx_seq_one_letter_code
_entity_poly.pdbx_strand_id
1 'polypeptide(L)'
;ETNQNPVQEQSVQYITPENTQAEQQPVPSPEQPTGQLAPKPEPQPEQPTEKLYNPAEAARIVQSLTEDYFNPEYILLFGKLVGGTHHSDAMAYDLLMVVRETPEYNWIQAKRILRYKVPYSRREITYINLYIMPLSYVESNKTPFLYFAHSEGELLYCSDHCHFRRPKHPINFAAAYADAKFHFDTFRMLGNELIEQAQDAFSESRNMRLAALFMAQAAVYFYHTLYYVYHGLEFDIHDPVVMHERMRTLSTQLMLVLDDNHIENIFTLPRLKSFLVKARYDIGFDVAPQELEMHLQRVEKMGHIIENYCGLRLELYKELSERQ
;
A
#
# COMPACT_ATOMS: atom_id res chain seq x y z
N GLU A 1 -39.90 48.12 -5.80
CA GLU A 1 -39.60 48.59 -4.44
C GLU A 1 -38.66 47.59 -3.76
N THR A 2 -37.44 48.00 -3.70
CA THR A 2 -36.29 47.30 -3.13
C THR A 2 -36.27 47.43 -1.60
N ASN A 3 -36.25 46.32 -0.89
CA ASN A 3 -36.03 46.37 0.57
C ASN A 3 -34.68 45.69 0.85
N GLN A 4 -33.66 46.50 1.14
CA GLN A 4 -32.34 46.05 1.63
C GLN A 4 -32.39 46.09 3.16
N ASN A 5 -32.16 44.96 3.80
CA ASN A 5 -31.86 44.90 5.24
C ASN A 5 -30.34 44.73 5.41
N PRO A 6 -29.69 45.53 6.27
CA PRO A 6 -28.27 45.42 6.53
C PRO A 6 -27.98 44.30 7.56
N VAL A 7 -26.99 43.47 7.24
CA VAL A 7 -26.42 42.44 8.13
C VAL A 7 -25.53 43.19 9.17
N GLN A 8 -25.80 43.00 10.44
CA GLN A 8 -24.96 43.45 11.55
C GLN A 8 -23.76 42.49 11.70
N GLU A 9 -22.55 43.01 11.54
CA GLU A 9 -21.31 42.37 11.94
C GLU A 9 -21.19 42.32 13.46
N GLN A 10 -21.17 41.15 14.05
CA GLN A 10 -20.78 40.95 15.44
C GLN A 10 -19.28 40.68 15.51
N SER A 11 -18.56 41.65 16.05
CA SER A 11 -17.13 41.54 16.37
C SER A 11 -16.92 40.62 17.58
N VAL A 12 -16.17 39.52 17.36
CA VAL A 12 -15.70 38.62 18.41
C VAL A 12 -14.42 39.19 19.02
N GLN A 13 -14.48 39.59 20.29
CA GLN A 13 -13.31 40.00 21.07
C GLN A 13 -12.51 38.77 21.54
N TYR A 14 -11.25 38.69 21.15
CA TYR A 14 -10.29 37.72 21.68
C TYR A 14 -9.76 38.23 23.03
N ILE A 15 -9.93 37.40 24.06
CA ILE A 15 -9.34 37.59 25.38
C ILE A 15 -7.96 36.93 25.39
N THR A 16 -6.92 37.72 25.58
CA THR A 16 -5.53 37.26 25.78
C THR A 16 -5.33 36.96 27.28
N PRO A 17 -4.77 35.81 27.67
CA PRO A 17 -4.38 35.58 29.06
C PRO A 17 -3.04 36.24 29.36
N GLU A 18 -3.03 37.00 30.48
CA GLU A 18 -1.85 37.64 31.06
C GLU A 18 -0.80 36.63 31.52
N ASN A 19 0.44 37.01 31.21
CA ASN A 19 1.64 36.31 31.55
C ASN A 19 2.04 36.60 33.01
N THR A 20 1.91 35.62 33.91
CA THR A 20 2.46 35.71 35.26
C THR A 20 3.86 35.13 35.27
N GLN A 21 4.86 35.99 35.30
CA GLN A 21 6.25 35.65 35.52
C GLN A 21 6.45 35.34 37.02
N ALA A 22 6.80 34.08 37.33
CA ALA A 22 7.35 33.72 38.65
C ALA A 22 8.88 33.67 38.54
N GLU A 23 9.52 34.58 39.27
CA GLU A 23 10.98 34.59 39.48
C GLU A 23 11.43 33.31 40.23
N GLN A 24 12.30 32.53 39.59
CA GLN A 24 13.02 31.44 40.25
C GLN A 24 14.49 31.83 40.49
N GLN A 25 14.88 31.81 41.75
CA GLN A 25 16.25 32.02 42.22
C GLN A 25 17.18 30.90 41.77
N PRO A 26 18.49 31.17 41.52
CA PRO A 26 19.46 30.16 41.07
C PRO A 26 19.90 29.26 42.23
N VAL A 27 19.77 27.97 42.05
CA VAL A 27 20.32 26.90 42.90
C VAL A 27 21.76 26.65 42.49
N PRO A 28 22.75 26.52 43.45
CA PRO A 28 24.14 26.26 43.10
C PRO A 28 24.36 24.82 42.61
N SER A 29 25.15 24.70 41.52
CA SER A 29 25.55 23.43 40.94
C SER A 29 26.46 22.63 41.85
N PRO A 30 26.28 21.31 41.99
CA PRO A 30 27.28 20.45 42.59
C PRO A 30 28.41 20.09 41.60
N GLU A 31 29.63 20.09 42.11
CA GLU A 31 30.86 19.73 41.40
C GLU A 31 30.79 18.34 40.77
N GLN A 32 31.17 18.26 39.50
CA GLN A 32 31.29 16.99 38.77
C GLN A 32 32.52 16.21 39.20
N PRO A 33 32.43 14.93 39.55
CA PRO A 33 33.59 14.08 39.67
C PRO A 33 34.14 13.69 38.30
N THR A 34 35.42 13.85 38.12
CA THR A 34 36.23 13.49 36.96
C THR A 34 35.96 12.06 36.49
N GLY A 35 35.41 11.94 35.28
CA GLY A 35 34.99 10.68 34.71
C GLY A 35 36.12 9.76 34.33
N GLN A 36 36.04 8.53 34.81
CA GLN A 36 36.68 7.39 34.19
C GLN A 36 35.95 7.09 32.86
N LEU A 37 36.71 7.08 31.77
CA LEU A 37 36.25 6.63 30.46
C LEU A 37 35.75 5.19 30.59
N ALA A 38 34.45 5.00 30.44
CA ALA A 38 33.84 3.67 30.34
C ALA A 38 34.44 2.91 29.13
N PRO A 39 34.76 1.63 29.25
CA PRO A 39 35.26 0.84 28.14
C PRO A 39 34.20 0.83 27.02
N LYS A 40 34.64 1.05 25.77
CA LYS A 40 33.85 0.98 24.56
C LYS A 40 33.12 -0.36 24.50
N PRO A 41 31.77 -0.41 24.37
CA PRO A 41 31.09 -1.70 24.33
C PRO A 41 31.64 -2.50 23.14
N GLU A 42 32.06 -3.74 23.44
CA GLU A 42 32.40 -4.70 22.39
C GLU A 42 31.21 -4.87 21.43
N PRO A 43 31.48 -4.98 20.13
CA PRO A 43 30.41 -5.23 19.17
C PRO A 43 29.72 -6.55 19.56
N GLN A 44 28.48 -6.47 19.98
CA GLN A 44 27.66 -7.64 20.21
C GLN A 44 27.59 -8.45 18.90
N PRO A 45 27.74 -9.77 18.93
CA PRO A 45 27.58 -10.59 17.76
C PRO A 45 26.18 -10.34 17.20
N GLU A 46 26.12 -9.93 15.92
CA GLU A 46 24.87 -9.73 15.20
C GLU A 46 24.03 -11.01 15.36
N GLN A 47 22.94 -10.91 16.10
CA GLN A 47 21.98 -12.01 16.19
C GLN A 47 21.52 -12.33 14.76
N PRO A 48 21.52 -13.61 14.35
CA PRO A 48 21.06 -13.98 13.03
C PRO A 48 19.64 -13.43 12.87
N THR A 49 19.47 -12.51 11.94
CA THR A 49 18.17 -11.91 11.59
C THR A 49 17.26 -13.06 11.18
N GLU A 50 16.28 -13.37 12.00
CA GLU A 50 15.31 -14.43 11.76
C GLU A 50 14.64 -14.15 10.40
N LYS A 51 14.76 -15.08 9.46
CA LYS A 51 14.18 -14.92 8.14
C LYS A 51 12.67 -14.93 8.28
N LEU A 52 12.01 -13.85 7.87
CA LEU A 52 10.57 -13.68 7.93
C LEU A 52 9.79 -14.58 6.93
N TYR A 53 10.48 -15.51 6.27
CA TYR A 53 9.88 -16.43 5.30
C TYR A 53 10.52 -17.82 5.42
N ASN A 54 9.83 -18.84 4.91
CA ASN A 54 10.35 -20.21 4.84
C ASN A 54 11.26 -20.38 3.63
N PRO A 55 12.60 -20.57 3.82
CA PRO A 55 13.53 -20.67 2.70
C PRO A 55 13.28 -21.87 1.80
N ALA A 56 12.80 -23.01 2.34
CA ALA A 56 12.50 -24.20 1.56
C ALA A 56 11.26 -24.01 0.67
N GLU A 57 10.29 -23.24 1.14
CA GLU A 57 9.13 -22.88 0.33
C GLU A 57 9.49 -21.87 -0.76
N ALA A 58 10.26 -20.83 -0.41
CA ALA A 58 10.78 -19.87 -1.39
C ALA A 58 11.58 -20.56 -2.49
N ALA A 59 12.44 -21.53 -2.14
CA ALA A 59 13.18 -22.32 -3.13
C ALA A 59 12.26 -23.10 -4.07
N ARG A 60 11.18 -23.72 -3.56
CA ARG A 60 10.18 -24.42 -4.39
C ARG A 60 9.43 -23.47 -5.33
N ILE A 61 9.07 -22.28 -4.85
CA ILE A 61 8.44 -21.24 -5.67
C ILE A 61 9.40 -20.83 -6.81
N VAL A 62 10.64 -20.52 -6.47
CA VAL A 62 11.68 -20.16 -7.44
C VAL A 62 11.88 -21.28 -8.46
N GLN A 63 12.01 -22.54 -8.03
CA GLN A 63 12.13 -23.68 -8.93
C GLN A 63 10.96 -23.75 -9.90
N SER A 64 9.72 -23.61 -9.43
CA SER A 64 8.53 -23.60 -10.29
C SER A 64 8.53 -22.41 -11.28
N LEU A 65 9.14 -21.28 -10.93
CA LEU A 65 9.26 -20.12 -11.80
C LEU A 65 10.37 -20.25 -12.85
N THR A 66 11.40 -21.06 -12.59
CA THR A 66 12.57 -21.21 -13.46
C THR A 66 12.46 -22.39 -14.41
N GLU A 67 11.69 -23.44 -14.06
CA GLU A 67 11.67 -24.71 -14.82
C GLU A 67 10.90 -24.64 -16.14
N ASP A 68 9.94 -23.70 -16.35
CA ASP A 68 8.99 -23.93 -17.43
C ASP A 68 8.88 -22.91 -18.57
N TYR A 69 8.91 -21.65 -18.37
CA TYR A 69 8.60 -20.71 -19.45
C TYR A 69 9.25 -19.36 -19.32
N PHE A 70 9.71 -19.04 -18.12
CA PHE A 70 9.98 -17.65 -17.83
C PHE A 70 11.41 -17.24 -18.11
N ASN A 71 12.36 -18.17 -18.06
CA ASN A 71 13.79 -17.88 -18.16
C ASN A 71 14.17 -16.55 -17.48
N PRO A 72 13.86 -16.39 -16.17
CA PRO A 72 14.10 -15.13 -15.51
C PRO A 72 15.59 -14.81 -15.49
N GLU A 73 15.91 -13.54 -15.65
CA GLU A 73 17.26 -13.05 -15.39
C GLU A 73 17.55 -13.13 -13.90
N TYR A 74 16.61 -12.69 -13.07
CA TYR A 74 16.68 -12.81 -11.63
C TYR A 74 15.30 -12.69 -10.96
N ILE A 75 15.22 -13.15 -9.71
CA ILE A 75 14.04 -13.07 -8.86
C ILE A 75 14.44 -12.47 -7.52
N LEU A 76 13.76 -11.40 -7.13
CA LEU A 76 13.90 -10.73 -5.84
C LEU A 76 12.68 -10.97 -4.97
N LEU A 77 12.90 -11.23 -3.69
CA LEU A 77 11.87 -11.14 -2.64
C LEU A 77 11.95 -9.75 -2.00
N PHE A 78 10.88 -8.95 -2.12
CA PHE A 78 10.89 -7.55 -1.68
C PHE A 78 9.84 -7.20 -0.62
N GLY A 79 9.14 -8.17 -0.04
CA GLY A 79 8.05 -7.96 0.93
C GLY A 79 8.40 -7.11 2.15
N LYS A 80 9.67 -6.85 2.38
CA LYS A 80 10.15 -5.93 3.43
C LYS A 80 10.00 -4.44 3.09
N LEU A 81 9.63 -4.08 1.85
CA LEU A 81 9.47 -2.69 1.40
C LEU A 81 8.45 -1.89 2.21
N VAL A 82 7.69 -2.53 3.05
CA VAL A 82 6.51 -1.98 3.71
C VAL A 82 6.66 -1.96 5.23
N GLY A 83 7.81 -1.57 5.73
CA GLY A 83 7.94 -1.27 7.15
C GLY A 83 7.66 -2.43 8.12
N GLY A 84 8.01 -3.65 7.74
CA GLY A 84 8.30 -4.71 8.71
C GLY A 84 7.14 -5.31 9.50
N THR A 85 5.89 -5.06 9.16
CA THR A 85 4.74 -5.58 9.90
C THR A 85 4.02 -6.70 9.16
N HIS A 86 4.74 -7.72 8.70
CA HIS A 86 4.11 -8.98 8.36
C HIS A 86 3.73 -9.72 9.65
N HIS A 87 2.64 -9.33 10.26
CA HIS A 87 2.05 -10.00 11.43
C HIS A 87 0.87 -10.90 11.06
N SER A 88 0.82 -11.42 9.84
CA SER A 88 -0.14 -12.46 9.55
C SER A 88 0.54 -13.82 9.66
N ASP A 89 -0.16 -14.80 10.24
CA ASP A 89 0.23 -16.20 10.20
C ASP A 89 0.25 -16.77 8.75
N ALA A 90 -0.23 -15.98 7.79
CA ALA A 90 -0.17 -16.28 6.37
C ALA A 90 1.13 -15.72 5.79
N MET A 91 2.01 -16.61 5.33
CA MET A 91 3.21 -16.20 4.61
C MET A 91 2.83 -15.57 3.28
N ALA A 92 3.32 -14.35 3.05
CA ALA A 92 3.19 -13.65 1.78
C ALA A 92 4.57 -13.54 1.12
N TYR A 93 4.64 -13.91 -0.16
CA TYR A 93 5.83 -13.74 -0.98
C TYR A 93 5.58 -12.66 -2.03
N ASP A 94 6.15 -11.48 -1.81
CA ASP A 94 6.17 -10.41 -2.80
C ASP A 94 7.42 -10.55 -3.65
N LEU A 95 7.24 -11.02 -4.89
CA LEU A 95 8.34 -11.36 -5.78
C LEU A 95 8.38 -10.41 -6.98
N LEU A 96 9.56 -9.89 -7.27
CA LEU A 96 9.88 -9.25 -8.54
C LEU A 96 10.69 -10.22 -9.40
N MET A 97 10.10 -10.69 -10.48
CA MET A 97 10.75 -11.51 -11.49
C MET A 97 11.08 -10.63 -12.69
N VAL A 98 12.36 -10.52 -12.99
CA VAL A 98 12.83 -9.79 -14.17
C VAL A 98 13.15 -10.79 -15.27
N VAL A 99 12.60 -10.53 -16.47
CA VAL A 99 12.71 -11.43 -17.63
C VAL A 99 13.31 -10.69 -18.82
N ARG A 100 13.99 -11.41 -19.72
CA ARG A 100 14.31 -10.85 -21.04
C ARG A 100 13.04 -10.63 -21.81
N GLU A 101 12.99 -9.54 -22.54
CA GLU A 101 11.88 -9.31 -23.46
C GLU A 101 11.80 -10.45 -24.49
N THR A 102 10.63 -11.09 -24.51
CA THR A 102 10.22 -11.90 -25.63
C THR A 102 8.92 -11.31 -26.18
N PRO A 103 8.78 -11.13 -27.51
CA PRO A 103 7.58 -10.57 -28.11
C PRO A 103 6.30 -11.36 -27.82
N GLU A 104 6.46 -12.60 -27.38
CA GLU A 104 5.37 -13.55 -27.11
C GLU A 104 4.95 -13.61 -25.64
N TYR A 105 5.56 -12.80 -24.78
CA TYR A 105 5.40 -12.94 -23.35
C TYR A 105 4.06 -12.38 -22.85
N ASN A 106 3.13 -13.27 -22.52
CA ASN A 106 1.83 -12.91 -21.94
C ASN A 106 1.84 -13.15 -20.43
N TRP A 107 1.99 -12.07 -19.65
CA TRP A 107 2.03 -12.12 -18.19
C TRP A 107 0.74 -12.66 -17.55
N ILE A 108 -0.42 -12.60 -18.24
CA ILE A 108 -1.68 -13.19 -17.79
C ILE A 108 -1.57 -14.73 -17.81
N GLN A 109 -0.91 -15.27 -18.83
CA GLN A 109 -0.64 -16.71 -18.91
C GLN A 109 0.35 -17.12 -17.81
N ALA A 110 1.34 -16.29 -17.51
CA ALA A 110 2.29 -16.51 -16.43
C ALA A 110 1.61 -16.67 -15.07
N LYS A 111 0.69 -15.75 -14.73
CA LYS A 111 -0.12 -15.87 -13.50
C LYS A 111 -0.98 -17.12 -13.46
N ARG A 112 -1.52 -17.52 -14.62
CA ARG A 112 -2.36 -18.70 -14.73
C ARG A 112 -1.55 -19.97 -14.46
N ILE A 113 -0.35 -20.06 -15.01
CA ILE A 113 0.59 -21.17 -14.80
C ILE A 113 0.99 -21.25 -13.32
N LEU A 114 1.32 -20.14 -12.68
CA LEU A 114 1.69 -20.10 -11.27
C LEU A 114 0.58 -20.62 -10.34
N ARG A 115 -0.66 -20.28 -10.60
CA ARG A 115 -1.80 -20.80 -9.83
C ARG A 115 -1.90 -22.32 -9.85
N TYR A 116 -1.44 -22.98 -10.92
CA TYR A 116 -1.51 -24.43 -11.04
C TYR A 116 -0.26 -25.15 -10.52
N LYS A 117 0.89 -24.47 -10.49
CA LYS A 117 2.18 -25.12 -10.19
C LYS A 117 2.66 -24.96 -8.76
N VAL A 118 2.27 -23.88 -8.11
CA VAL A 118 2.60 -23.71 -6.70
C VAL A 118 1.58 -24.50 -5.88
N PRO A 119 1.97 -25.60 -5.24
CA PRO A 119 1.05 -26.41 -4.47
C PRO A 119 0.59 -25.62 -3.25
N TYR A 120 -0.65 -25.19 -3.27
CA TYR A 120 -1.29 -24.64 -2.08
C TYR A 120 -1.40 -25.77 -1.04
N SER A 121 -0.67 -25.65 0.06
CA SER A 121 -0.97 -26.45 1.23
C SER A 121 -2.39 -26.12 1.67
N ARG A 122 -3.26 -27.13 1.82
CA ARG A 122 -4.65 -26.92 2.24
C ARG A 122 -4.79 -26.35 3.66
N ARG A 123 -3.70 -26.20 4.40
CA ARG A 123 -3.68 -25.73 5.79
C ARG A 123 -3.06 -24.33 5.95
N GLU A 124 -2.24 -23.91 5.01
CA GLU A 124 -1.56 -22.60 5.06
C GLU A 124 -1.76 -21.93 3.71
N ILE A 125 -2.48 -20.83 3.69
CA ILE A 125 -2.65 -20.04 2.47
C ILE A 125 -1.40 -19.22 2.27
N THR A 126 -0.49 -19.73 1.43
CA THR A 126 0.66 -18.94 0.99
C THR A 126 0.24 -18.01 -0.12
N TYR A 127 0.34 -16.71 0.13
CA TYR A 127 0.05 -15.70 -0.88
C TYR A 127 1.32 -15.39 -1.67
N ILE A 128 1.24 -15.52 -3.00
CA ILE A 128 2.32 -15.12 -3.91
C ILE A 128 1.83 -13.91 -4.71
N ASN A 129 2.48 -12.79 -4.49
CA ASN A 129 2.29 -11.59 -5.28
C ASN A 129 3.48 -11.44 -6.22
N LEU A 130 3.27 -11.73 -7.50
CA LEU A 130 4.34 -11.74 -8.49
C LEU A 130 4.24 -10.53 -9.42
N TYR A 131 5.29 -9.72 -9.43
CA TYR A 131 5.54 -8.68 -10.41
C TYR A 131 6.50 -9.22 -11.46
N ILE A 132 6.09 -9.15 -12.73
CA ILE A 132 6.92 -9.59 -13.85
C ILE A 132 7.24 -8.36 -14.68
N MET A 133 8.53 -8.07 -14.85
CA MET A 133 8.99 -6.89 -15.58
C MET A 133 10.06 -7.25 -16.59
N PRO A 134 10.03 -6.67 -17.80
CA PRO A 134 11.13 -6.80 -18.75
C PRO A 134 12.41 -6.15 -18.21
N LEU A 135 13.56 -6.72 -18.51
CA LEU A 135 14.86 -6.18 -18.11
C LEU A 135 15.06 -4.75 -18.63
N SER A 136 14.68 -4.48 -19.88
CA SER A 136 14.78 -3.13 -20.48
C SER A 136 13.95 -2.11 -19.72
N TYR A 137 12.76 -2.49 -19.22
CA TYR A 137 11.93 -1.61 -18.40
C TYR A 137 12.62 -1.31 -17.06
N VAL A 138 13.17 -2.32 -16.39
CA VAL A 138 13.86 -2.16 -15.10
C VAL A 138 15.11 -1.29 -15.25
N GLU A 139 15.87 -1.44 -16.33
CA GLU A 139 17.07 -0.63 -16.60
C GLU A 139 16.76 0.82 -16.95
N SER A 140 15.64 1.08 -17.63
CA SER A 140 15.25 2.43 -18.08
C SER A 140 14.44 3.22 -17.06
N ASN A 141 13.75 2.55 -16.13
CA ASN A 141 12.83 3.19 -15.19
C ASN A 141 13.43 3.27 -13.78
N LYS A 142 13.32 4.46 -13.16
CA LYS A 142 13.79 4.73 -11.81
C LYS A 142 12.61 5.08 -10.92
N THR A 143 11.77 4.09 -10.64
CA THR A 143 10.65 4.26 -9.72
C THR A 143 11.06 3.94 -8.28
N PRO A 144 10.37 4.50 -7.27
CA PRO A 144 10.57 4.13 -5.87
C PRO A 144 10.47 2.61 -5.65
N PHE A 145 9.50 1.97 -6.27
CA PHE A 145 9.33 0.52 -6.19
C PHE A 145 10.59 -0.25 -6.61
N LEU A 146 11.09 0.05 -7.82
CA LEU A 146 12.28 -0.63 -8.33
C LEU A 146 13.52 -0.35 -7.48
N TYR A 147 13.66 0.90 -7.02
CA TYR A 147 14.76 1.26 -6.13
C TYR A 147 14.75 0.42 -4.86
N PHE A 148 13.63 0.38 -4.14
CA PHE A 148 13.54 -0.37 -2.89
C PHE A 148 13.64 -1.89 -3.11
N ALA A 149 12.97 -2.42 -4.14
CA ALA A 149 13.06 -3.84 -4.48
C ALA A 149 14.50 -4.29 -4.72
N HIS A 150 15.32 -3.45 -5.36
CA HIS A 150 16.73 -3.78 -5.64
C HIS A 150 17.68 -3.46 -4.49
N SER A 151 17.41 -2.43 -3.69
CA SER A 151 18.29 -2.03 -2.57
C SER A 151 18.08 -2.91 -1.34
N GLU A 152 16.84 -3.27 -1.05
CA GLU A 152 16.45 -3.97 0.17
C GLU A 152 16.03 -5.41 -0.07
N GLY A 153 15.62 -5.76 -1.31
CA GLY A 153 15.17 -7.08 -1.67
C GLY A 153 16.26 -8.16 -1.54
N GLU A 154 15.83 -9.37 -1.20
CA GLU A 154 16.68 -10.54 -1.17
C GLU A 154 16.71 -11.19 -2.54
N LEU A 155 17.91 -11.47 -3.09
CA LEU A 155 18.08 -12.15 -4.36
C LEU A 155 17.87 -13.65 -4.14
N LEU A 156 16.77 -14.19 -4.67
CA LEU A 156 16.44 -15.62 -4.56
C LEU A 156 16.98 -16.43 -5.74
N TYR A 157 17.11 -15.81 -6.91
CA TYR A 157 17.60 -16.45 -8.13
C TYR A 157 18.33 -15.45 -9.02
N CYS A 158 19.37 -15.91 -9.68
CA CYS A 158 20.09 -15.21 -10.73
C CYS A 158 20.53 -16.21 -11.79
N SER A 159 20.27 -15.92 -13.05
CA SER A 159 20.74 -16.77 -14.16
C SER A 159 22.26 -16.68 -14.31
N ASP A 160 22.89 -17.65 -15.00
CA ASP A 160 24.35 -17.66 -15.24
C ASP A 160 24.83 -16.41 -16.01
N HIS A 161 23.95 -15.79 -16.76
CA HIS A 161 24.24 -14.59 -17.57
C HIS A 161 23.72 -13.29 -16.93
N CYS A 162 23.22 -13.38 -15.72
CA CYS A 162 22.62 -12.28 -15.02
C CYS A 162 23.65 -11.24 -14.57
N HIS A 163 23.32 -9.98 -14.80
CA HIS A 163 24.10 -8.84 -14.34
C HIS A 163 23.37 -8.10 -13.21
N PHE A 164 22.77 -8.82 -12.26
CA PHE A 164 22.14 -8.20 -11.13
C PHE A 164 23.09 -7.26 -10.40
N ARG A 165 22.68 -6.00 -10.26
CA ARG A 165 23.43 -4.98 -9.52
C ARG A 165 22.48 -4.21 -8.64
N ARG A 166 22.87 -4.02 -7.39
CA ARG A 166 22.17 -3.10 -6.50
C ARG A 166 22.37 -1.66 -6.99
N PRO A 167 21.35 -0.79 -6.86
CA PRO A 167 21.49 0.62 -7.24
C PRO A 167 22.65 1.27 -6.48
N LYS A 168 23.57 1.90 -7.19
CA LYS A 168 24.70 2.62 -6.56
C LYS A 168 24.31 3.99 -6.03
N HIS A 169 23.28 4.57 -6.62
CA HIS A 169 22.80 5.90 -6.29
C HIS A 169 21.30 5.84 -6.00
N PRO A 170 20.84 6.58 -4.99
CA PRO A 170 19.41 6.71 -4.74
C PRO A 170 18.72 7.40 -5.91
N ILE A 171 17.43 7.20 -6.03
CA ILE A 171 16.56 7.97 -6.92
C ILE A 171 16.41 9.41 -6.37
N ASN A 172 15.90 10.32 -7.19
CA ASN A 172 15.54 11.66 -6.70
C ASN A 172 14.27 11.55 -5.83
N PHE A 173 14.46 11.48 -4.51
CA PHE A 173 13.35 11.36 -3.58
C PHE A 173 12.49 12.61 -3.46
N ALA A 174 13.04 13.80 -3.74
CA ALA A 174 12.25 15.03 -3.79
C ALA A 174 11.23 15.00 -4.94
N ALA A 175 11.64 14.53 -6.11
CA ALA A 175 10.73 14.34 -7.24
C ALA A 175 9.72 13.23 -6.96
N ALA A 176 10.16 12.09 -6.40
CA ALA A 176 9.29 10.99 -6.03
C ALA A 176 8.24 11.39 -4.99
N TYR A 177 8.62 12.20 -4.01
CA TYR A 177 7.70 12.77 -3.03
C TYR A 177 6.65 13.67 -3.68
N ALA A 178 7.09 14.62 -4.51
CA ALA A 178 6.19 15.59 -5.16
C ALA A 178 5.16 14.87 -6.03
N ASP A 179 5.59 13.90 -6.78
CA ASP A 179 4.75 13.10 -7.67
C ASP A 179 3.77 12.21 -6.89
N ALA A 180 4.26 11.44 -5.92
CA ALA A 180 3.44 10.62 -5.04
C ALA A 180 2.41 11.46 -4.25
N LYS A 181 2.82 12.65 -3.77
CA LYS A 181 1.93 13.57 -3.05
C LYS A 181 0.81 14.12 -3.93
N PHE A 182 1.11 14.48 -5.17
CA PHE A 182 0.11 14.92 -6.14
C PHE A 182 -0.93 13.84 -6.42
N HIS A 183 -0.49 12.60 -6.65
CA HIS A 183 -1.40 11.48 -6.88
C HIS A 183 -2.19 11.11 -5.63
N PHE A 184 -1.53 11.14 -4.46
CA PHE A 184 -2.21 10.93 -3.18
C PHE A 184 -3.35 11.92 -2.97
N ASP A 185 -3.07 13.22 -3.12
CA ASP A 185 -4.09 14.26 -2.90
C ASP A 185 -5.24 14.12 -3.90
N THR A 186 -4.93 13.86 -5.18
CA THR A 186 -5.93 13.76 -6.26
C THR A 186 -6.83 12.53 -6.06
N PHE A 187 -6.26 11.36 -5.95
CA PHE A 187 -7.06 10.13 -5.90
C PHE A 187 -7.76 9.94 -4.55
N ARG A 188 -7.14 10.37 -3.45
CA ARG A 188 -7.77 10.37 -2.13
C ARG A 188 -8.99 11.30 -2.11
N MET A 189 -8.88 12.50 -2.67
CA MET A 189 -9.98 13.45 -2.77
C MET A 189 -11.15 12.83 -3.56
N LEU A 190 -10.88 12.27 -4.74
CA LEU A 190 -11.91 11.60 -5.55
C LEU A 190 -12.55 10.41 -4.82
N GLY A 191 -11.76 9.62 -4.09
CA GLY A 191 -12.26 8.51 -3.29
C GLY A 191 -13.20 8.98 -2.18
N ASN A 192 -12.82 10.03 -1.45
CA ASN A 192 -13.62 10.59 -0.37
C ASN A 192 -14.92 11.24 -0.87
N GLU A 193 -14.85 12.03 -1.95
CA GLU A 193 -16.05 12.59 -2.60
C GLU A 193 -17.04 11.51 -3.01
N LEU A 194 -16.56 10.38 -3.53
CA LEU A 194 -17.42 9.27 -3.91
C LEU A 194 -18.04 8.55 -2.69
N ILE A 195 -17.33 8.48 -1.56
CA ILE A 195 -17.90 7.96 -0.32
C ILE A 195 -19.01 8.89 0.19
N GLU A 196 -18.79 10.20 0.21
CA GLU A 196 -19.81 11.18 0.57
C GLU A 196 -21.05 11.06 -0.33
N GLN A 197 -20.85 11.00 -1.65
CA GLN A 197 -21.94 10.80 -2.61
C GLN A 197 -22.66 9.44 -2.41
N ALA A 198 -21.95 8.39 -2.02
CA ALA A 198 -22.55 7.11 -1.71
C ALA A 198 -23.40 7.18 -0.45
N GLN A 199 -22.96 7.89 0.60
CA GLN A 199 -23.71 8.12 1.82
C GLN A 199 -24.97 8.96 1.57
N ASP A 200 -24.89 10.03 0.77
CA ASP A 200 -26.05 10.85 0.38
C ASP A 200 -27.04 10.04 -0.47
N ALA A 201 -26.54 9.26 -1.41
CA ALA A 201 -27.39 8.37 -2.21
C ALA A 201 -28.11 7.31 -1.37
N PHE A 202 -27.43 6.80 -0.34
CA PHE A 202 -28.00 5.83 0.60
C PHE A 202 -29.03 6.44 1.56
N SER A 203 -28.67 7.55 2.22
CA SER A 203 -29.44 8.14 3.32
C SER A 203 -30.56 9.05 2.86
N GLU A 204 -30.27 9.98 1.94
CA GLU A 204 -31.18 11.02 1.51
C GLU A 204 -32.07 10.59 0.36
N SER A 205 -31.46 10.15 -0.76
CA SER A 205 -32.21 9.82 -1.98
C SER A 205 -32.71 8.36 -1.98
N ARG A 206 -32.26 7.53 -1.07
CA ARG A 206 -32.51 6.08 -0.98
C ARG A 206 -32.26 5.36 -2.32
N ASN A 207 -31.29 5.84 -3.08
CA ASN A 207 -30.90 5.26 -4.34
C ASN A 207 -29.78 4.24 -4.13
N MET A 208 -30.15 3.01 -3.76
CA MET A 208 -29.21 1.92 -3.46
C MET A 208 -28.27 1.61 -4.64
N ARG A 209 -28.75 1.81 -5.86
CA ARG A 209 -27.97 1.60 -7.09
C ARG A 209 -26.81 2.59 -7.19
N LEU A 210 -27.07 3.88 -7.02
CA LEU A 210 -26.03 4.91 -7.06
C LEU A 210 -25.07 4.78 -5.88
N ALA A 211 -25.59 4.54 -4.68
CA ALA A 211 -24.77 4.30 -3.51
C ALA A 211 -23.78 3.14 -3.71
N ALA A 212 -24.25 2.00 -4.22
CA ALA A 212 -23.41 0.85 -4.54
C ALA A 212 -22.33 1.17 -5.58
N LEU A 213 -22.70 1.92 -6.63
CA LEU A 213 -21.77 2.31 -7.68
C LEU A 213 -20.67 3.25 -7.17
N PHE A 214 -21.05 4.30 -6.46
CA PHE A 214 -20.11 5.29 -5.94
C PHE A 214 -19.17 4.67 -4.90
N MET A 215 -19.69 3.88 -3.97
CA MET A 215 -18.88 3.14 -3.02
C MET A 215 -17.85 2.21 -3.70
N ALA A 216 -18.29 1.43 -4.69
CA ALA A 216 -17.37 0.53 -5.38
C ALA A 216 -16.32 1.28 -6.20
N GLN A 217 -16.68 2.45 -6.76
CA GLN A 217 -15.74 3.32 -7.46
C GLN A 217 -14.74 3.97 -6.49
N ALA A 218 -15.18 4.38 -5.29
CA ALA A 218 -14.32 4.89 -4.23
C ALA A 218 -13.23 3.87 -3.84
N ALA A 219 -13.61 2.60 -3.68
CA ALA A 219 -12.67 1.53 -3.39
C ALA A 219 -11.57 1.42 -4.46
N VAL A 220 -11.91 1.59 -5.72
CA VAL A 220 -10.94 1.60 -6.84
C VAL A 220 -9.97 2.77 -6.69
N TYR A 221 -10.45 3.99 -6.42
CA TYR A 221 -9.58 5.15 -6.25
C TYR A 221 -8.67 5.03 -5.03
N PHE A 222 -9.14 4.48 -3.92
CA PHE A 222 -8.29 4.21 -2.76
C PHE A 222 -7.16 3.24 -3.08
N TYR A 223 -7.43 2.18 -3.85
CA TYR A 223 -6.37 1.29 -4.30
C TYR A 223 -5.40 1.96 -5.27
N HIS A 224 -5.86 2.80 -6.19
CA HIS A 224 -4.98 3.59 -7.06
C HIS A 224 -4.07 4.50 -6.24
N THR A 225 -4.61 5.18 -5.24
CA THR A 225 -3.83 6.00 -4.29
C THR A 225 -2.69 5.19 -3.68
N LEU A 226 -3.02 4.05 -3.08
CA LEU A 226 -2.06 3.19 -2.40
C LEU A 226 -0.99 2.67 -3.36
N TYR A 227 -1.43 2.15 -4.50
CA TYR A 227 -0.51 1.58 -5.49
C TYR A 227 0.47 2.63 -6.03
N TYR A 228 -0.03 3.80 -6.40
CA TYR A 228 0.82 4.86 -6.93
C TYR A 228 1.85 5.36 -5.90
N VAL A 229 1.41 5.63 -4.68
CA VAL A 229 2.29 6.12 -3.60
C VAL A 229 3.42 5.13 -3.30
N TYR A 230 3.12 3.82 -3.32
CA TYR A 230 4.12 2.80 -3.01
C TYR A 230 4.99 2.41 -4.20
N HIS A 231 4.45 2.40 -5.41
CA HIS A 231 5.15 1.88 -6.59
C HIS A 231 5.66 2.98 -7.53
N GLY A 232 5.03 4.17 -7.52
CA GLY A 232 5.30 5.21 -8.51
C GLY A 232 4.92 4.76 -9.93
N LEU A 233 3.91 3.92 -10.05
CA LEU A 233 3.44 3.33 -11.30
C LEU A 233 1.93 3.48 -11.40
N GLU A 234 1.44 3.71 -12.61
CA GLU A 234 0.02 3.65 -12.89
C GLU A 234 -0.48 2.19 -12.81
N PHE A 235 -1.71 2.05 -12.40
CA PHE A 235 -2.34 0.75 -12.24
C PHE A 235 -3.53 0.64 -13.19
N ASP A 236 -3.32 0.01 -14.35
CA ASP A 236 -4.32 -0.10 -15.43
C ASP A 236 -5.50 -1.03 -15.10
N ILE A 237 -5.55 -1.57 -13.87
CA ILE A 237 -6.56 -2.53 -13.45
C ILE A 237 -7.59 -1.82 -12.57
N HIS A 238 -8.87 -1.94 -12.94
CA HIS A 238 -10.01 -1.40 -12.19
C HIS A 238 -10.87 -2.49 -11.53
N ASP A 239 -10.31 -3.68 -11.34
CA ASP A 239 -10.96 -4.80 -10.66
C ASP A 239 -10.55 -4.79 -9.17
N PRO A 240 -11.45 -4.45 -8.22
CA PRO A 240 -11.12 -4.34 -6.81
C PRO A 240 -10.59 -5.64 -6.20
N VAL A 241 -10.97 -6.80 -6.74
CA VAL A 241 -10.45 -8.10 -6.29
C VAL A 241 -8.96 -8.22 -6.64
N VAL A 242 -8.60 -7.90 -7.89
CA VAL A 242 -7.22 -7.96 -8.35
C VAL A 242 -6.37 -6.90 -7.66
N MET A 243 -6.91 -5.70 -7.48
CA MET A 243 -6.25 -4.61 -6.78
C MET A 243 -5.96 -5.00 -5.32
N HIS A 244 -6.94 -5.55 -4.63
CA HIS A 244 -6.77 -6.05 -3.27
C HIS A 244 -5.70 -7.14 -3.19
N GLU A 245 -5.75 -8.15 -4.06
CA GLU A 245 -4.72 -9.20 -4.12
C GLU A 245 -3.29 -8.64 -4.25
N ARG A 246 -3.13 -7.52 -4.95
CA ARG A 246 -1.85 -6.85 -5.12
C ARG A 246 -1.40 -6.07 -3.90
N MET A 247 -2.35 -5.46 -3.20
CA MET A 247 -2.04 -4.46 -2.18
C MET A 247 -2.18 -4.99 -0.74
N ARG A 248 -2.85 -6.12 -0.52
CA ARG A 248 -3.12 -6.66 0.83
C ARG A 248 -1.86 -6.97 1.63
N THR A 249 -0.76 -7.33 0.96
CA THR A 249 0.52 -7.62 1.61
C THR A 249 1.20 -6.38 2.18
N LEU A 250 0.77 -5.18 1.76
CA LEU A 250 1.29 -3.91 2.27
C LEU A 250 0.83 -3.62 3.70
N SER A 251 -0.29 -4.18 4.15
CA SER A 251 -0.85 -3.86 5.46
C SER A 251 -1.73 -4.99 5.97
N THR A 252 -1.43 -5.46 7.19
CA THR A 252 -2.31 -6.42 7.89
C THR A 252 -3.71 -5.84 8.11
N GLN A 253 -3.81 -4.54 8.42
CA GLN A 253 -5.11 -3.89 8.62
C GLN A 253 -5.90 -3.85 7.31
N LEU A 254 -5.25 -3.55 6.18
CA LEU A 254 -5.89 -3.57 4.87
C LEU A 254 -6.35 -4.98 4.49
N MET A 255 -5.53 -5.99 4.76
CA MET A 255 -5.88 -7.38 4.57
C MET A 255 -7.13 -7.75 5.37
N LEU A 256 -7.16 -7.41 6.65
CA LEU A 256 -8.25 -7.79 7.56
C LEU A 256 -9.56 -7.01 7.32
N VAL A 257 -9.51 -5.76 6.85
CA VAL A 257 -10.72 -4.95 6.65
C VAL A 257 -11.65 -5.50 5.57
N LEU A 258 -11.09 -6.21 4.61
CA LEU A 258 -11.81 -6.86 3.51
C LEU A 258 -11.55 -8.38 3.44
N ASP A 259 -10.88 -8.96 4.45
CA ASP A 259 -10.45 -10.36 4.42
C ASP A 259 -11.63 -11.31 4.57
N ASP A 260 -11.55 -12.38 3.80
CA ASP A 260 -12.55 -13.41 3.64
C ASP A 260 -12.57 -14.45 4.77
N ASN A 261 -11.66 -14.35 5.75
CA ASN A 261 -11.60 -15.29 6.88
C ASN A 261 -12.72 -15.10 7.92
N HIS A 262 -13.35 -13.94 7.93
CA HIS A 262 -14.62 -13.75 8.63
C HIS A 262 -15.77 -14.06 7.69
N ILE A 263 -16.67 -14.96 8.12
CA ILE A 263 -17.85 -15.37 7.35
C ILE A 263 -18.64 -14.16 6.79
N GLU A 264 -18.64 -13.05 7.50
CA GLU A 264 -19.28 -11.79 7.09
C GLU A 264 -18.54 -11.05 5.98
N ASN A 265 -17.23 -11.31 5.76
CA ASN A 265 -16.39 -10.60 4.79
C ASN A 265 -16.24 -11.34 3.45
N ILE A 266 -16.60 -12.60 3.37
CA ILE A 266 -16.42 -13.47 2.19
C ILE A 266 -16.96 -12.84 0.89
N PHE A 267 -17.93 -11.95 1.00
CA PHE A 267 -18.60 -11.39 -0.17
C PHE A 267 -18.24 -9.94 -0.49
N THR A 268 -17.43 -9.24 0.33
CA THR A 268 -17.20 -7.80 0.11
C THR A 268 -16.49 -7.52 -1.20
N LEU A 269 -15.35 -8.11 -1.47
CA LEU A 269 -14.60 -7.89 -2.71
C LEU A 269 -15.34 -8.33 -3.97
N PRO A 270 -15.90 -9.56 -4.04
CA PRO A 270 -16.75 -9.96 -5.16
C PRO A 270 -17.98 -9.06 -5.33
N ARG A 271 -18.55 -8.54 -4.24
CA ARG A 271 -19.69 -7.62 -4.29
C ARG A 271 -19.28 -6.26 -4.84
N LEU A 272 -18.17 -5.68 -4.40
CA LEU A 272 -17.65 -4.42 -4.96
C LEU A 272 -17.44 -4.54 -6.48
N LYS A 273 -16.82 -5.64 -6.94
CA LYS A 273 -16.68 -5.93 -8.37
C LYS A 273 -18.05 -6.04 -9.07
N SER A 274 -19.00 -6.75 -8.46
CA SER A 274 -20.36 -6.88 -8.97
C SER A 274 -21.06 -5.53 -9.07
N PHE A 275 -20.91 -4.65 -8.07
CA PHE A 275 -21.50 -3.33 -8.04
C PHE A 275 -20.97 -2.43 -9.15
N LEU A 276 -19.67 -2.47 -9.44
CA LEU A 276 -19.07 -1.71 -10.56
C LEU A 276 -19.72 -2.04 -11.92
N VAL A 277 -20.13 -3.29 -12.12
CA VAL A 277 -20.71 -3.76 -13.38
C VAL A 277 -22.23 -3.70 -13.34
N LYS A 278 -22.86 -4.36 -12.36
CA LYS A 278 -24.30 -4.54 -12.34
C LYS A 278 -25.05 -3.24 -12.05
N ALA A 279 -24.53 -2.39 -11.14
CA ALA A 279 -25.19 -1.11 -10.87
C ALA A 279 -25.20 -0.18 -12.09
N ARG A 280 -24.30 -0.37 -13.05
CA ARG A 280 -24.29 0.40 -14.31
C ARG A 280 -25.25 -0.15 -15.37
N TYR A 281 -25.28 -1.46 -15.54
CA TYR A 281 -25.84 -2.07 -16.75
C TYR A 281 -27.02 -3.01 -16.49
N ASP A 282 -27.23 -3.50 -15.26
CA ASP A 282 -28.32 -4.40 -14.94
C ASP A 282 -29.55 -3.62 -14.50
N ILE A 283 -30.63 -3.69 -15.29
CA ILE A 283 -31.89 -3.01 -15.00
C ILE A 283 -32.52 -3.56 -13.72
N GLY A 284 -32.36 -4.86 -13.45
CA GLY A 284 -32.89 -5.56 -12.28
C GLY A 284 -31.97 -5.48 -11.06
N PHE A 285 -30.92 -4.60 -11.09
CA PHE A 285 -30.03 -4.47 -9.96
C PHE A 285 -30.76 -4.06 -8.68
N ASP A 286 -30.63 -4.89 -7.69
CA ASP A 286 -31.15 -4.68 -6.33
C ASP A 286 -30.11 -5.11 -5.29
N VAL A 287 -30.07 -4.41 -4.15
CA VAL A 287 -29.22 -4.71 -3.02
C VAL A 287 -29.94 -4.33 -1.74
N ALA A 288 -29.89 -5.20 -0.73
CA ALA A 288 -30.50 -4.93 0.55
C ALA A 288 -29.80 -3.73 1.24
N PRO A 289 -30.57 -2.79 1.84
CA PRO A 289 -29.98 -1.63 2.51
C PRO A 289 -28.93 -1.99 3.56
N GLN A 290 -29.20 -3.02 4.38
CA GLN A 290 -28.29 -3.48 5.43
C GLN A 290 -26.97 -4.03 4.87
N GLU A 291 -27.04 -4.75 3.75
CA GLU A 291 -25.86 -5.25 3.04
C GLU A 291 -25.01 -4.08 2.52
N LEU A 292 -25.67 -3.11 1.91
CA LEU A 292 -24.99 -1.94 1.34
C LEU A 292 -24.33 -1.10 2.42
N GLU A 293 -25.02 -0.83 3.53
CA GLU A 293 -24.48 -0.10 4.68
C GLU A 293 -23.23 -0.77 5.26
N MET A 294 -23.26 -2.09 5.42
CA MET A 294 -22.11 -2.87 5.87
C MET A 294 -20.89 -2.70 4.94
N HIS A 295 -21.11 -2.77 3.63
CA HIS A 295 -20.02 -2.59 2.66
C HIS A 295 -19.51 -1.16 2.65
N LEU A 296 -20.40 -0.17 2.78
CA LEU A 296 -20.02 1.25 2.83
C LEU A 296 -19.10 1.54 4.01
N GLN A 297 -19.45 1.10 5.21
CA GLN A 297 -18.60 1.23 6.41
C GLN A 297 -17.23 0.59 6.24
N ARG A 298 -17.14 -0.54 5.54
CA ARG A 298 -15.86 -1.22 5.27
C ARG A 298 -14.99 -0.47 4.28
N VAL A 299 -15.58 0.05 3.20
CA VAL A 299 -14.83 0.84 2.22
C VAL A 299 -14.36 2.16 2.81
N GLU A 300 -15.17 2.80 3.63
CA GLU A 300 -14.77 3.99 4.39
C GLU A 300 -13.58 3.69 5.32
N LYS A 301 -13.68 2.62 6.12
CA LYS A 301 -12.57 2.17 6.97
C LYS A 301 -11.31 1.83 6.16
N MET A 302 -11.47 1.21 4.99
CA MET A 302 -10.36 0.94 4.08
C MET A 302 -9.70 2.24 3.61
N GLY A 303 -10.48 3.26 3.27
CA GLY A 303 -9.99 4.59 2.89
C GLY A 303 -9.10 5.20 3.97
N HIS A 304 -9.54 5.18 5.23
CA HIS A 304 -8.73 5.69 6.36
C HIS A 304 -7.43 4.88 6.57
N ILE A 305 -7.47 3.56 6.42
CA ILE A 305 -6.27 2.73 6.51
C ILE A 305 -5.28 3.12 5.41
N ILE A 306 -5.74 3.25 4.17
CA ILE A 306 -4.91 3.62 3.03
C ILE A 306 -4.32 5.02 3.21
N GLU A 307 -5.11 5.97 3.68
CA GLU A 307 -4.64 7.34 3.97
C GLU A 307 -3.48 7.33 4.96
N ASN A 308 -3.59 6.57 6.05
CA ASN A 308 -2.53 6.45 7.05
C ASN A 308 -1.25 5.84 6.47
N TYR A 309 -1.36 4.74 5.73
CA TYR A 309 -0.19 4.08 5.14
C TYR A 309 0.48 4.93 4.05
N CYS A 310 -0.29 5.61 3.22
CA CYS A 310 0.24 6.55 2.24
C CYS A 310 0.92 7.73 2.92
N GLY A 311 0.35 8.26 4.01
CA GLY A 311 0.97 9.32 4.82
C GLY A 311 2.36 8.90 5.31
N LEU A 312 2.48 7.73 5.94
CA LEU A 312 3.77 7.20 6.40
C LEU A 312 4.79 7.04 5.26
N ARG A 313 4.33 6.63 4.08
CA ARG A 313 5.21 6.47 2.92
C ARG A 313 5.70 7.81 2.37
N LEU A 314 4.82 8.80 2.31
CA LEU A 314 5.16 10.17 1.92
C LEU A 314 6.16 10.81 2.90
N GLU A 315 5.98 10.62 4.19
CA GLU A 315 6.94 11.05 5.22
C GLU A 315 8.33 10.44 4.97
N LEU A 316 8.40 9.13 4.71
CA LEU A 316 9.65 8.45 4.36
C LEU A 316 10.33 9.08 3.12
N TYR A 317 9.58 9.37 2.06
CA TYR A 317 10.15 10.00 0.87
C TYR A 317 10.69 11.40 1.17
N LYS A 318 9.98 12.17 1.99
CA LYS A 318 10.42 13.48 2.45
C LYS A 318 11.72 13.39 3.24
N GLU A 319 11.78 12.51 4.24
CA GLU A 319 13.00 12.29 5.02
C GLU A 319 14.20 11.87 4.15
N LEU A 320 13.98 10.98 3.18
CA LEU A 320 15.03 10.54 2.27
C LEU A 320 15.47 11.66 1.32
N SER A 321 14.57 12.56 0.94
CA SER A 321 14.92 13.73 0.12
C SER A 321 15.74 14.76 0.89
N GLU A 322 15.52 14.91 2.19
CA GLU A 322 16.27 15.83 3.05
C GLU A 322 17.70 15.32 3.36
N ARG A 323 17.95 14.03 3.16
CA ARG A 323 19.27 13.39 3.35
C ARG A 323 20.13 13.36 2.09
N GLN A 324 19.58 13.71 0.92
CA GLN A 324 20.27 13.79 -0.37
C GLN A 324 20.92 15.14 -0.60
#